data_f25315b865d53e44231f95b317184660
#
_entry.id   f25315b865d53e44231f95b317184660
#
_cell.length_a   1.000
_cell.length_b   1.000
_cell.length_c   1.000
_cell.angle_alpha   90.00
_cell.angle_beta   90.00
_cell.angle_gamma   90.00
#
_symmetry.space_group_name_H-M   'P 1'
#
loop_
_entity.id
_entity.type
_entity.pdbx_description
1 polymer ?
#
loop_
_entity_poly.entity_id
_entity_poly.type
_entity_poly.pdbx_seq_one_letter_code
_entity_poly.pdbx_strand_id
1 'polypeptide(L)'
;GLGDVYKRQAQEIYSDTLPANCGAADQKLFIKDCYDSVPSITGIDVYSALSSAKNDYIYYRTDHHWTSYGAYIGYTEAGKAMKFSAYTADKFSVEHASDTFRGTLYSKTLDNSITPDTIDIYALADNEPKVSVTVYKSGAQPDGTYDSMYFREFLNVKDKYSTFLGQNVPRIDINSVLPENADNGSLLVIKDSYAHSLIPFLAKNYSHITVLDLRYINGDIKTLGVNIGDYKNVLFMYNVITFSQDTNVKKLNFIFK
;
A
#
# COMPACT_ATOMS: atom_id res chain seq x y z
N GLY A 1 -11.25 -13.55 -5.76
CA GLY A 1 -12.06 -12.97 -4.67
C GLY A 1 -11.76 -11.49 -4.52
N LEU A 2 -12.76 -10.71 -4.08
CA LEU A 2 -12.61 -9.30 -3.70
C LEU A 2 -12.10 -9.27 -2.26
N GLY A 3 -10.93 -8.68 -2.04
CA GLY A 3 -10.39 -8.37 -0.72
C GLY A 3 -10.33 -6.87 -0.52
N ASP A 4 -10.66 -6.39 0.67
CA ASP A 4 -10.61 -4.97 1.01
C ASP A 4 -9.78 -4.77 2.29
N VAL A 5 -8.79 -3.88 2.22
CA VAL A 5 -7.97 -3.49 3.37
C VAL A 5 -8.27 -2.05 3.71
N TYR A 6 -9.15 -1.83 4.69
CA TYR A 6 -9.24 -0.52 5.33
C TYR A 6 -8.16 -0.42 6.39
N LYS A 7 -7.19 0.44 6.12
CA LYS A 7 -6.07 0.60 7.00
C LYS A 7 -6.35 1.63 8.08
N ARG A 8 -6.19 1.21 9.32
CA ARG A 8 -6.24 2.09 10.48
C ARG A 8 -5.00 2.95 10.52
N GLN A 9 -5.18 4.25 10.76
CA GLN A 9 -4.08 5.18 10.93
C GLN A 9 -3.40 5.00 12.29
N ALA A 10 -2.19 5.55 12.43
CA ALA A 10 -1.46 5.61 13.68
C ALA A 10 -2.33 6.07 14.87
N GLN A 11 -3.27 7.01 14.65
CA GLN A 11 -4.21 7.48 15.66
C GLN A 11 -5.02 6.39 16.34
N GLU A 12 -5.50 5.39 15.60
CA GLU A 12 -6.28 4.29 16.18
C GLU A 12 -5.38 3.32 16.95
N ILE A 13 -4.19 3.03 16.43
CA ILE A 13 -3.23 2.11 17.05
C ILE A 13 -2.66 2.72 18.35
N TYR A 14 -2.42 4.03 18.33
CA TYR A 14 -1.86 4.79 19.46
C TYR A 14 -2.91 5.65 20.19
N SER A 15 -4.18 5.23 20.15
CA SER A 15 -5.28 6.00 20.74
C SER A 15 -5.10 6.27 22.24
N ASP A 16 -4.41 5.38 22.95
CA ASP A 16 -4.06 5.52 24.36
C ASP A 16 -3.02 6.63 24.65
N THR A 17 -2.33 7.14 23.63
CA THR A 17 -1.35 8.23 23.76
C THR A 17 -1.89 9.58 23.31
N LEU A 18 -3.10 9.62 22.76
CA LEU A 18 -3.71 10.86 22.30
C LEU A 18 -4.23 11.72 23.48
N PRO A 19 -4.17 13.07 23.36
CA PRO A 19 -4.79 13.94 24.35
C PRO A 19 -6.29 13.63 24.53
N ALA A 20 -6.77 13.73 25.76
CA ALA A 20 -8.21 13.63 26.02
C ALA A 20 -8.97 14.66 25.17
N ASN A 21 -10.08 14.25 24.56
CA ASN A 21 -10.94 15.09 23.72
C ASN A 21 -10.25 15.63 22.44
N CYS A 22 -9.26 14.93 21.87
CA CYS A 22 -8.63 15.32 20.62
C CYS A 22 -9.57 15.24 19.40
N GLY A 23 -10.81 14.78 19.55
CA GLY A 23 -11.81 14.70 18.47
C GLY A 23 -11.48 13.63 17.41
N ALA A 24 -10.64 12.64 17.76
CA ALA A 24 -10.34 11.53 16.85
C ALA A 24 -11.63 10.74 16.55
N ALA A 25 -11.89 10.51 15.25
CA ALA A 25 -13.01 9.67 14.83
C ALA A 25 -12.74 8.20 15.21
N ASP A 26 -13.81 7.48 15.58
CA ASP A 26 -13.76 6.03 15.80
C ASP A 26 -13.61 5.31 14.46
N GLN A 27 -12.35 5.04 14.10
CA GLN A 27 -12.01 4.36 12.84
C GLN A 27 -12.42 2.88 12.88
N LYS A 28 -12.49 2.28 14.07
CA LYS A 28 -12.90 0.90 14.25
C LYS A 28 -14.37 0.70 13.89
N LEU A 29 -15.20 1.60 14.38
CA LEU A 29 -16.63 1.59 14.04
C LEU A 29 -16.84 1.84 12.55
N PHE A 30 -16.17 2.84 11.99
CA PHE A 30 -16.26 3.16 10.56
C PHE A 30 -15.90 1.96 9.66
N ILE A 31 -14.78 1.28 9.94
CA ILE A 31 -14.36 0.09 9.17
C ILE A 31 -15.39 -1.03 9.30
N LYS A 32 -15.90 -1.26 10.52
CA LYS A 32 -16.95 -2.26 10.75
C LYS A 32 -18.19 -1.97 9.92
N ASP A 33 -18.67 -0.73 9.94
CA ASP A 33 -19.84 -0.32 9.17
C ASP A 33 -19.64 -0.48 7.66
N CYS A 34 -18.43 -0.20 7.17
CA CYS A 34 -18.08 -0.45 5.77
C CYS A 34 -18.17 -1.94 5.42
N TYR A 35 -17.61 -2.83 6.25
CA TYR A 35 -17.68 -4.27 6.00
C TYR A 35 -19.09 -4.82 6.10
N ASP A 36 -19.85 -4.38 7.09
CA ASP A 36 -21.27 -4.78 7.27
C ASP A 36 -22.13 -4.35 6.06
N SER A 37 -21.78 -3.20 5.44
CA SER A 37 -22.50 -2.67 4.27
C SER A 37 -22.25 -3.45 2.98
N VAL A 38 -21.16 -4.22 2.90
CA VAL A 38 -20.78 -4.98 1.70
C VAL A 38 -20.37 -6.41 2.07
N PRO A 39 -21.33 -7.27 2.46
CA PRO A 39 -21.04 -8.62 2.99
C PRO A 39 -20.43 -9.58 1.97
N SER A 40 -20.41 -9.21 0.69
CA SER A 40 -19.80 -10.01 -0.39
C SER A 40 -18.28 -9.86 -0.50
N ILE A 41 -17.67 -8.91 0.22
CA ILE A 41 -16.22 -8.72 0.23
C ILE A 41 -15.59 -9.42 1.45
N THR A 42 -14.31 -9.76 1.31
CA THR A 42 -13.51 -10.27 2.42
C THR A 42 -12.78 -9.11 3.07
N GLY A 43 -13.18 -8.75 4.29
CA GLY A 43 -12.47 -7.73 5.08
C GLY A 43 -11.10 -8.24 5.55
N ILE A 44 -10.06 -7.42 5.40
CA ILE A 44 -8.72 -7.70 5.89
C ILE A 44 -8.45 -6.77 7.08
N ASP A 45 -8.66 -7.26 8.29
CA ASP A 45 -8.43 -6.48 9.51
C ASP A 45 -6.98 -6.63 9.98
N VAL A 46 -6.21 -5.55 9.86
CA VAL A 46 -4.81 -5.50 10.32
C VAL A 46 -4.66 -4.95 11.75
N TYR A 47 -5.77 -4.61 12.43
CA TYR A 47 -5.72 -3.91 13.72
C TYR A 47 -5.01 -4.71 14.81
N SER A 48 -5.42 -5.95 15.00
CA SER A 48 -4.87 -6.78 16.07
C SER A 48 -3.37 -7.01 15.89
N ALA A 49 -2.92 -7.23 14.64
CA ALA A 49 -1.52 -7.44 14.33
C ALA A 49 -0.69 -6.15 14.54
N LEU A 50 -1.17 -5.01 14.03
CA LEU A 50 -0.50 -3.71 14.24
C LEU A 50 -0.51 -3.30 15.73
N SER A 51 -1.62 -3.52 16.45
CA SER A 51 -1.69 -3.21 17.89
C SER A 51 -0.72 -4.07 18.71
N SER A 52 -0.54 -5.33 18.35
CA SER A 52 0.44 -6.21 18.99
C SER A 52 1.89 -5.74 18.78
N ALA A 53 2.15 -5.10 17.65
CA ALA A 53 3.45 -4.54 17.28
C ALA A 53 3.57 -3.02 17.59
N LYS A 54 2.68 -2.44 18.41
CA LYS A 54 2.64 -0.99 18.63
C LYS A 54 3.92 -0.40 19.26
N ASN A 55 4.70 -1.22 19.92
CA ASN A 55 5.98 -0.80 20.52
C ASN A 55 7.14 -0.85 19.52
N ASP A 56 6.92 -1.43 18.34
CA ASP A 56 7.90 -1.47 17.26
C ASP A 56 7.75 -0.25 16.36
N TYR A 57 8.72 -0.04 15.46
CA TYR A 57 8.71 1.08 14.53
C TYR A 57 7.81 0.78 13.31
N ILE A 58 6.49 0.76 13.53
CA ILE A 58 5.48 0.42 12.50
C ILE A 58 4.88 1.61 11.77
N TYR A 59 5.04 2.83 12.30
CA TYR A 59 4.64 4.08 11.64
C TYR A 59 5.78 5.08 11.65
N TYR A 60 5.89 5.88 10.59
CA TYR A 60 6.81 7.01 10.56
C TYR A 60 6.41 8.06 11.60
N ARG A 61 7.42 8.72 12.20
CA ARG A 61 7.24 9.83 13.16
C ARG A 61 6.90 11.13 12.46
N THR A 62 7.49 11.33 11.28
CA THR A 62 7.45 12.58 10.52
C THR A 62 6.55 12.50 9.28
N ASP A 63 5.95 11.33 9.03
CA ASP A 63 5.05 11.10 7.90
C ASP A 63 3.79 10.34 8.34
N HIS A 64 2.73 10.44 7.53
CA HIS A 64 1.45 9.81 7.82
C HIS A 64 1.37 8.33 7.42
N HIS A 65 2.37 7.81 6.71
CA HIS A 65 2.40 6.41 6.29
C HIS A 65 2.94 5.48 7.40
N TRP A 66 2.71 4.20 7.24
CA TRP A 66 3.42 3.16 7.96
C TRP A 66 4.85 3.02 7.43
N THR A 67 5.70 2.41 8.22
CA THR A 67 7.03 1.99 7.77
C THR A 67 6.94 0.74 6.89
N SER A 68 8.04 0.32 6.30
CA SER A 68 8.11 -0.97 5.59
C SER A 68 7.80 -2.14 6.51
N TYR A 69 8.15 -2.06 7.80
CA TYR A 69 7.77 -3.10 8.76
C TYR A 69 6.27 -3.13 9.04
N GLY A 70 5.62 -1.96 9.18
CA GLY A 70 4.16 -1.88 9.27
C GLY A 70 3.47 -2.43 8.01
N ALA A 71 4.03 -2.16 6.83
CA ALA A 71 3.55 -2.72 5.57
C ALA A 71 3.74 -4.25 5.50
N TYR A 72 4.88 -4.78 6.00
CA TYR A 72 5.10 -6.21 6.12
C TYR A 72 4.04 -6.89 7.01
N ILE A 73 3.67 -6.31 8.15
CA ILE A 73 2.58 -6.83 8.98
C ILE A 73 1.26 -6.86 8.17
N GLY A 74 0.96 -5.78 7.44
CA GLY A 74 -0.20 -5.75 6.54
C GLY A 74 -0.18 -6.83 5.48
N TYR A 75 0.99 -7.12 4.90
CA TYR A 75 1.19 -8.20 3.94
C TYR A 75 0.91 -9.58 4.55
N THR A 76 1.33 -9.85 5.78
CA THR A 76 1.07 -11.14 6.43
C THR A 76 -0.43 -11.35 6.70
N GLU A 77 -1.15 -10.30 7.10
CA GLU A 77 -2.60 -10.37 7.29
C GLU A 77 -3.35 -10.51 5.95
N ALA A 78 -2.88 -9.81 4.90
CA ALA A 78 -3.40 -10.02 3.55
C ALA A 78 -3.21 -11.47 3.08
N GLY A 79 -2.06 -12.08 3.37
CA GLY A 79 -1.81 -13.50 3.06
C GLY A 79 -2.83 -14.45 3.66
N LYS A 80 -3.17 -14.24 4.94
CA LYS A 80 -4.19 -15.04 5.64
C LYS A 80 -5.57 -14.91 4.99
N ALA A 81 -6.01 -13.69 4.73
CA ALA A 81 -7.34 -13.42 4.19
C ALA A 81 -7.46 -13.79 2.71
N MET A 82 -6.44 -13.50 1.90
CA MET A 82 -6.40 -13.78 0.46
C MET A 82 -5.87 -15.19 0.13
N LYS A 83 -5.49 -15.97 1.15
CA LYS A 83 -5.07 -17.37 1.07
C LYS A 83 -3.80 -17.60 0.23
N PHE A 84 -2.82 -16.72 0.38
CA PHE A 84 -1.48 -16.95 -0.13
C PHE A 84 -0.48 -17.13 1.02
N SER A 85 0.62 -17.85 0.80
CA SER A 85 1.68 -18.04 1.79
C SER A 85 2.60 -16.83 1.81
N ALA A 86 2.40 -15.95 2.79
CA ALA A 86 3.28 -14.82 3.02
C ALA A 86 4.66 -15.31 3.47
N TYR A 87 5.73 -14.71 2.96
CA TYR A 87 7.09 -14.99 3.43
C TYR A 87 7.26 -14.49 4.87
N THR A 88 7.91 -15.30 5.71
CA THR A 88 8.24 -14.94 7.10
C THR A 88 9.40 -13.93 7.16
N ALA A 89 9.50 -13.20 8.27
CA ALA A 89 10.46 -12.10 8.40
C ALA A 89 11.92 -12.53 8.20
N ASP A 90 12.27 -13.74 8.62
CA ASP A 90 13.61 -14.33 8.46
C ASP A 90 14.02 -14.57 7.00
N LYS A 91 13.08 -14.52 6.07
CA LYS A 91 13.36 -14.62 4.63
C LYS A 91 13.79 -13.31 3.98
N PHE A 92 13.69 -12.20 4.70
CA PHE A 92 14.01 -10.89 4.17
C PHE A 92 15.39 -10.41 4.64
N SER A 93 16.13 -9.84 3.71
CA SER A 93 17.22 -8.91 3.97
C SER A 93 16.65 -7.50 4.03
N VAL A 94 17.03 -6.71 5.03
CA VAL A 94 16.57 -5.34 5.23
C VAL A 94 17.73 -4.37 5.01
N GLU A 95 17.58 -3.48 4.04
CA GLU A 95 18.52 -2.39 3.79
C GLU A 95 18.00 -1.09 4.40
N HIS A 96 18.77 -0.44 5.27
CA HIS A 96 18.52 0.91 5.74
C HIS A 96 18.96 1.92 4.68
N ALA A 97 18.06 2.23 3.72
CA ALA A 97 18.40 3.01 2.53
C ALA A 97 18.54 4.53 2.81
N SER A 98 17.90 5.05 3.84
CA SER A 98 18.03 6.44 4.29
C SER A 98 17.61 6.57 5.75
N ASP A 99 18.30 7.43 6.51
CA ASP A 99 18.00 7.81 7.90
C ASP A 99 17.59 9.29 8.05
N THR A 100 17.31 9.96 6.95
CA THR A 100 17.05 11.40 6.89
C THR A 100 15.67 11.76 6.35
N PHE A 101 14.73 10.80 6.39
CA PHE A 101 13.39 11.06 5.88
C PHE A 101 12.61 11.99 6.82
N ARG A 102 12.09 13.08 6.25
CA ARG A 102 11.17 14.03 6.88
C ARG A 102 9.96 14.20 5.99
N GLY A 103 8.85 13.57 6.37
CA GLY A 103 7.67 13.45 5.54
C GLY A 103 6.67 14.60 5.66
N THR A 104 5.42 14.29 5.38
CA THR A 104 4.32 15.26 5.28
C THR A 104 3.93 15.87 6.62
N LEU A 105 4.05 15.15 7.73
CA LEU A 105 3.76 15.69 9.07
C LEU A 105 4.82 16.71 9.46
N TYR A 106 6.10 16.39 9.25
CA TYR A 106 7.17 17.39 9.45
C TYR A 106 6.97 18.63 8.60
N SER A 107 6.52 18.49 7.35
CA SER A 107 6.27 19.64 6.46
C SER A 107 5.18 20.58 6.97
N LYS A 108 4.29 20.10 7.83
CA LYS A 108 3.23 20.89 8.46
C LYS A 108 3.67 21.55 9.76
N THR A 109 4.53 20.90 10.52
CA THR A 109 4.94 21.36 11.86
C THR A 109 6.28 22.06 11.87
N LEU A 110 7.20 21.68 10.97
CA LEU A 110 8.60 22.10 10.93
C LEU A 110 9.35 21.88 12.26
N ASP A 111 8.89 20.90 13.04
CA ASP A 111 9.48 20.58 14.34
C ASP A 111 10.76 19.77 14.17
N ASN A 112 11.89 20.45 14.35
CA ASN A 112 13.22 19.85 14.25
C ASN A 112 13.61 18.96 15.46
N SER A 113 12.83 18.98 16.54
CA SER A 113 13.08 18.12 17.69
C SER A 113 12.74 16.64 17.43
N ILE A 114 11.88 16.39 16.43
CA ILE A 114 11.50 15.04 16.03
C ILE A 114 12.63 14.42 15.22
N THR A 115 13.11 13.25 15.66
CA THR A 115 14.11 12.47 14.93
C THR A 115 13.59 12.10 13.52
N PRO A 116 14.42 12.28 12.49
CA PRO A 116 14.06 11.83 11.14
C PRO A 116 13.74 10.33 11.09
N ASP A 117 13.01 9.93 10.09
CA ASP A 117 12.64 8.55 9.85
C ASP A 117 13.64 7.81 8.98
N THR A 118 13.61 6.47 9.06
CA THR A 118 14.41 5.58 8.22
C THR A 118 13.55 5.00 7.09
N ILE A 119 14.05 5.04 5.86
CA ILE A 119 13.48 4.30 4.73
C ILE A 119 14.18 2.95 4.65
N ASP A 120 13.43 1.89 4.89
CA ASP A 120 13.92 0.51 4.86
C ASP A 120 13.38 -0.20 3.61
N ILE A 121 14.27 -0.88 2.89
CA ILE A 121 13.95 -1.70 1.71
C ILE A 121 14.05 -3.17 2.11
N TYR A 122 12.98 -3.93 1.84
CA TYR A 122 12.88 -5.36 2.10
C TYR A 122 13.03 -6.13 0.79
N ALA A 123 14.05 -6.97 0.68
CA ALA A 123 14.24 -7.91 -0.41
C ALA A 123 14.32 -9.33 0.14
N LEU A 124 13.89 -10.34 -0.60
CA LEU A 124 14.15 -11.72 -0.18
C LEU A 124 15.66 -11.96 -0.19
N ALA A 125 16.17 -12.55 0.89
CA ALA A 125 17.60 -12.87 1.01
C ALA A 125 18.06 -13.83 -0.07
N ASP A 126 17.16 -14.75 -0.45
CA ASP A 126 17.36 -15.72 -1.52
C ASP A 126 16.23 -15.61 -2.54
N ASN A 127 16.58 -15.65 -3.82
CA ASN A 127 15.62 -15.73 -4.94
C ASN A 127 14.64 -14.53 -5.02
N GLU A 128 15.14 -13.29 -4.79
CA GLU A 128 14.34 -12.09 -5.05
C GLU A 128 13.83 -12.10 -6.49
N PRO A 129 12.51 -11.97 -6.72
CA PRO A 129 11.94 -12.01 -8.06
C PRO A 129 12.49 -10.92 -8.97
N LYS A 130 12.83 -11.27 -10.19
CA LYS A 130 13.02 -10.26 -11.25
C LYS A 130 11.68 -9.65 -11.57
N VAL A 131 11.64 -8.33 -11.64
CA VAL A 131 10.41 -7.57 -11.89
C VAL A 131 10.55 -6.68 -13.12
N SER A 132 9.42 -6.41 -13.76
CA SER A 132 9.28 -5.35 -14.76
C SER A 132 8.14 -4.45 -14.33
N VAL A 133 8.41 -3.18 -14.10
CA VAL A 133 7.47 -2.17 -13.62
C VAL A 133 7.18 -1.18 -14.74
N THR A 134 5.97 -1.17 -15.26
CA THR A 134 5.55 -0.26 -16.33
C THR A 134 4.63 0.82 -15.75
N VAL A 135 4.98 2.07 -15.97
CA VAL A 135 4.30 3.25 -15.45
C VAL A 135 3.48 3.91 -16.55
N TYR A 136 2.24 4.30 -16.21
CA TYR A 136 1.31 5.00 -17.11
C TYR A 136 0.84 6.29 -16.43
N LYS A 137 1.24 7.44 -16.97
CA LYS A 137 0.84 8.78 -16.46
C LYS A 137 -0.45 9.28 -17.09
N SER A 138 -0.78 8.78 -18.28
CA SER A 138 -2.02 9.11 -18.97
C SER A 138 -2.36 8.05 -20.01
N GLY A 139 -3.65 7.65 -20.10
CA GLY A 139 -4.11 6.69 -21.11
C GLY A 139 -3.49 5.29 -21.00
N ALA A 140 -3.52 4.53 -22.09
CA ALA A 140 -3.07 3.14 -22.15
C ALA A 140 -1.62 2.98 -22.66
N GLN A 141 -0.95 4.07 -23.04
CA GLN A 141 0.44 4.02 -23.50
C GLN A 141 1.41 4.15 -22.32
N PRO A 142 2.43 3.29 -22.24
CA PRO A 142 3.42 3.36 -21.17
C PRO A 142 4.31 4.60 -21.30
N ASP A 143 4.60 5.23 -20.15
CA ASP A 143 5.55 6.33 -20.04
C ASP A 143 6.98 5.86 -19.71
N GLY A 144 7.12 4.64 -19.19
CA GLY A 144 8.41 4.04 -18.91
C GLY A 144 8.28 2.65 -18.34
N THR A 145 9.34 1.86 -18.48
CA THR A 145 9.48 0.52 -17.90
C THR A 145 10.81 0.43 -17.15
N TYR A 146 10.74 -0.13 -15.94
CA TYR A 146 11.85 -0.21 -14.98
C TYR A 146 12.01 -1.65 -14.49
N ASP A 147 13.18 -2.02 -14.05
CA ASP A 147 13.55 -3.34 -13.52
C ASP A 147 13.53 -3.41 -11.99
N SER A 148 12.97 -2.39 -11.34
CA SER A 148 12.86 -2.27 -9.88
C SER A 148 11.55 -1.62 -9.46
N MET A 149 11.01 -2.04 -8.33
CA MET A 149 9.90 -1.38 -7.62
C MET A 149 10.41 -0.25 -6.70
N TYR A 150 11.74 -0.12 -6.54
CA TYR A 150 12.36 0.88 -5.67
C TYR A 150 13.07 1.93 -6.52
N PHE A 151 12.47 3.11 -6.62
CA PHE A 151 12.97 4.27 -7.37
C PHE A 151 13.95 5.05 -6.49
N ARG A 152 15.21 4.61 -6.47
CA ARG A 152 16.25 5.08 -5.52
C ARG A 152 16.63 6.55 -5.68
N GLU A 153 16.35 7.17 -6.81
CA GLU A 153 16.54 8.61 -7.02
C GLU A 153 15.77 9.45 -5.99
N PHE A 154 14.61 8.95 -5.52
CA PHE A 154 13.84 9.63 -4.48
C PHE A 154 14.50 9.63 -3.10
N LEU A 155 15.49 8.79 -2.84
CA LEU A 155 16.29 8.87 -1.60
C LEU A 155 17.07 10.18 -1.48
N ASN A 156 17.31 10.87 -2.59
CA ASN A 156 18.06 12.13 -2.65
C ASN A 156 17.19 13.38 -2.68
N VAL A 157 15.86 13.23 -2.60
CA VAL A 157 14.91 14.35 -2.59
C VAL A 157 14.09 14.35 -1.30
N LYS A 158 13.28 15.41 -1.10
CA LYS A 158 12.45 15.55 0.10
C LYS A 158 11.41 14.43 0.23
N ASP A 159 10.77 14.05 -0.87
CA ASP A 159 9.76 12.98 -0.91
C ASP A 159 10.43 11.61 -1.06
N LYS A 160 11.08 11.17 0.03
CA LYS A 160 11.75 9.86 0.06
C LYS A 160 10.77 8.68 0.06
N TYR A 161 9.51 8.89 0.44
CA TYR A 161 8.50 7.82 0.40
C TYR A 161 8.22 7.36 -1.04
N SER A 162 8.40 8.23 -2.03
CA SER A 162 8.32 7.88 -3.45
C SER A 162 9.41 6.90 -3.91
N THR A 163 10.36 6.52 -3.04
CA THR A 163 11.23 5.35 -3.30
C THR A 163 10.40 4.09 -3.55
N PHE A 164 9.25 3.95 -2.89
CA PHE A 164 8.32 2.85 -3.13
C PHE A 164 7.43 3.17 -4.34
N LEU A 165 7.64 2.49 -5.47
CA LEU A 165 6.85 2.59 -6.71
C LEU A 165 6.83 3.96 -7.41
N GLY A 166 7.66 4.90 -7.02
CA GLY A 166 7.67 6.24 -7.58
C GLY A 166 6.49 7.11 -7.12
N GLN A 167 6.21 8.15 -7.87
CA GLN A 167 5.10 9.06 -7.61
C GLN A 167 3.74 8.41 -7.92
N ASN A 168 2.67 8.97 -7.34
CA ASN A 168 1.32 8.51 -7.66
C ASN A 168 0.99 8.81 -9.12
N VAL A 169 0.53 7.79 -9.82
CA VAL A 169 0.10 7.82 -11.23
C VAL A 169 -1.19 7.02 -11.39
N PRO A 170 -1.94 7.21 -12.50
CA PRO A 170 -3.18 6.48 -12.75
C PRO A 170 -3.03 4.96 -12.73
N ARG A 171 -1.94 4.43 -13.33
CA ARG A 171 -1.72 2.99 -13.45
C ARG A 171 -0.24 2.64 -13.37
N ILE A 172 0.06 1.55 -12.67
CA ILE A 172 1.36 0.86 -12.70
C ILE A 172 1.08 -0.62 -12.91
N ASP A 173 1.80 -1.25 -13.86
CA ASP A 173 1.81 -2.71 -14.00
C ASP A 173 3.14 -3.26 -13.52
N ILE A 174 3.06 -4.35 -12.77
CA ILE A 174 4.23 -5.05 -12.25
C ILE A 174 4.12 -6.51 -12.70
N ASN A 175 5.15 -6.98 -13.40
CA ASN A 175 5.30 -8.38 -13.74
C ASN A 175 6.48 -8.94 -12.97
N SER A 176 6.26 -10.04 -12.24
CA SER A 176 7.25 -10.71 -11.41
C SER A 176 7.51 -12.12 -11.94
N VAL A 177 8.76 -12.51 -12.03
CA VAL A 177 9.14 -13.89 -12.37
C VAL A 177 9.15 -14.71 -11.09
N LEU A 178 8.10 -15.49 -10.87
CA LEU A 178 7.90 -16.28 -9.66
C LEU A 178 8.04 -17.78 -9.95
N PRO A 179 8.46 -18.60 -8.95
CA PRO A 179 8.27 -20.05 -9.00
C PRO A 179 6.78 -20.40 -9.10
N GLU A 180 6.45 -21.45 -9.87
CA GLU A 180 5.05 -21.85 -10.13
C GLU A 180 4.24 -22.07 -8.84
N ASN A 181 4.86 -22.66 -7.81
CA ASN A 181 4.23 -22.93 -6.52
C ASN A 181 4.05 -21.67 -5.63
N ALA A 182 4.67 -20.56 -5.96
CA ALA A 182 4.55 -19.29 -5.25
C ALA A 182 3.60 -18.31 -5.93
N ASP A 183 3.24 -18.56 -7.21
CA ASP A 183 2.42 -17.65 -7.99
C ASP A 183 0.92 -17.82 -7.70
N ASN A 184 0.28 -16.76 -7.25
CA ASN A 184 -1.17 -16.67 -7.05
C ASN A 184 -1.90 -16.05 -8.25
N GLY A 185 -1.20 -15.79 -9.34
CA GLY A 185 -1.74 -15.26 -10.60
C GLY A 185 -1.79 -13.74 -10.65
N SER A 186 -2.92 -13.18 -11.12
CA SER A 186 -3.08 -11.74 -11.33
C SER A 186 -3.85 -11.07 -10.19
N LEU A 187 -3.39 -9.87 -9.81
CA LEU A 187 -3.97 -9.03 -8.76
C LEU A 187 -4.22 -7.61 -9.31
N LEU A 188 -5.45 -7.12 -9.16
CA LEU A 188 -5.76 -5.70 -9.33
C LEU A 188 -5.76 -5.02 -7.96
N VAL A 189 -4.96 -3.98 -7.77
CA VAL A 189 -4.91 -3.17 -6.56
C VAL A 189 -5.48 -1.78 -6.85
N ILE A 190 -6.58 -1.42 -6.20
CA ILE A 190 -7.16 -0.08 -6.25
C ILE A 190 -6.83 0.60 -4.93
N LYS A 191 -6.11 1.74 -4.97
CA LYS A 191 -5.37 2.20 -3.79
C LYS A 191 -5.26 3.70 -3.62
N ASP A 192 -4.80 4.11 -2.43
CA ASP A 192 -4.11 5.36 -2.18
C ASP A 192 -2.58 5.14 -1.97
N SER A 193 -1.84 6.19 -1.60
CA SER A 193 -0.37 6.11 -1.46
C SER A 193 0.12 5.13 -0.40
N TYR A 194 -0.71 4.74 0.55
CA TYR A 194 -0.31 3.77 1.58
C TYR A 194 0.10 2.41 1.01
N ALA A 195 -0.50 2.00 -0.11
CA ALA A 195 -0.20 0.72 -0.73
C ALA A 195 1.23 0.65 -1.31
N HIS A 196 1.88 1.77 -1.58
CA HIS A 196 3.18 1.79 -2.24
C HIS A 196 4.23 0.92 -1.54
N SER A 197 4.33 1.00 -0.22
CA SER A 197 5.27 0.16 0.55
C SER A 197 4.81 -1.29 0.77
N LEU A 198 3.51 -1.60 0.53
CA LEU A 198 2.98 -2.97 0.60
C LEU A 198 3.18 -3.76 -0.70
N ILE A 199 3.01 -3.10 -1.84
CA ILE A 199 3.03 -3.75 -3.15
C ILE A 199 4.32 -4.53 -3.41
N PRO A 200 5.52 -4.07 -3.03
CA PRO A 200 6.75 -4.86 -3.16
C PRO A 200 6.71 -6.22 -2.45
N PHE A 201 5.97 -6.34 -1.36
CA PHE A 201 5.74 -7.64 -0.70
C PHE A 201 4.76 -8.51 -1.51
N LEU A 202 3.65 -7.94 -1.98
CA LEU A 202 2.66 -8.66 -2.79
C LEU A 202 3.25 -9.20 -4.10
N ALA A 203 4.19 -8.48 -4.72
CA ALA A 203 4.88 -8.88 -5.94
C ALA A 203 5.74 -10.15 -5.78
N LYS A 204 5.94 -10.63 -4.55
CA LYS A 204 6.60 -11.91 -4.25
C LYS A 204 5.63 -13.11 -4.30
N ASN A 205 4.32 -12.83 -4.41
CA ASN A 205 3.28 -13.86 -4.45
C ASN A 205 2.34 -13.75 -5.66
N TYR A 206 2.43 -12.66 -6.44
CA TYR A 206 1.60 -12.46 -7.63
C TYR A 206 2.50 -12.16 -8.83
N SER A 207 2.38 -12.96 -9.89
CA SER A 207 3.17 -12.77 -11.11
C SER A 207 2.77 -11.54 -11.91
N HIS A 208 1.54 -11.07 -11.75
CA HIS A 208 1.04 -9.85 -12.37
C HIS A 208 0.23 -9.02 -11.40
N ILE A 209 0.63 -7.75 -11.20
CA ILE A 209 -0.12 -6.78 -10.39
C ILE A 209 -0.38 -5.54 -11.23
N THR A 210 -1.65 -5.15 -11.38
CA THR A 210 -2.01 -3.83 -11.86
C THR A 210 -2.45 -2.98 -10.68
N VAL A 211 -1.87 -1.80 -10.57
CA VAL A 211 -2.13 -0.82 -9.50
C VAL A 211 -2.86 0.38 -10.09
N LEU A 212 -4.01 0.73 -9.54
CA LEU A 212 -4.80 1.89 -9.94
C LEU A 212 -4.95 2.88 -8.79
N ASP A 213 -4.70 4.14 -9.07
CA ASP A 213 -5.00 5.25 -8.17
C ASP A 213 -6.11 6.12 -8.79
N LEU A 214 -7.32 5.97 -8.25
CA LEU A 214 -8.51 6.63 -8.79
C LEU A 214 -8.43 8.16 -8.81
N ARG A 215 -7.61 8.75 -7.96
CA ARG A 215 -7.41 10.20 -7.87
C ARG A 215 -6.76 10.77 -9.12
N TYR A 216 -5.96 9.97 -9.82
CA TYR A 216 -5.19 10.35 -11.00
C TYR A 216 -5.82 9.86 -12.31
N ILE A 217 -6.92 9.10 -12.24
CA ILE A 217 -7.64 8.61 -13.42
C ILE A 217 -8.61 9.69 -13.89
N ASN A 218 -8.43 10.15 -15.12
CA ASN A 218 -9.35 11.06 -15.80
C ASN A 218 -10.23 10.24 -16.77
N GLY A 219 -11.52 10.11 -16.45
CA GLY A 219 -12.48 9.35 -17.28
C GLY A 219 -12.67 7.91 -16.85
N ASP A 220 -13.07 7.06 -17.80
CA ASP A 220 -13.33 5.62 -17.59
C ASP A 220 -11.99 4.85 -17.49
N ILE A 221 -11.88 3.92 -16.55
CA ILE A 221 -10.70 3.05 -16.44
C ILE A 221 -10.49 2.16 -17.66
N LYS A 222 -11.53 1.89 -18.44
CA LYS A 222 -11.40 1.17 -19.72
C LYS A 222 -10.47 1.90 -20.68
N THR A 223 -10.37 3.23 -20.57
CA THR A 223 -9.40 4.03 -21.35
C THR A 223 -7.95 3.75 -20.98
N LEU A 224 -7.72 3.14 -19.81
CA LEU A 224 -6.41 2.66 -19.37
C LEU A 224 -6.11 1.23 -19.83
N GLY A 225 -7.02 0.57 -20.57
CA GLY A 225 -6.87 -0.81 -21.02
C GLY A 225 -6.97 -1.83 -19.87
N VAL A 226 -7.70 -1.52 -18.80
CA VAL A 226 -7.89 -2.42 -17.64
C VAL A 226 -9.31 -2.99 -17.70
N ASN A 227 -9.39 -4.34 -17.67
CA ASN A 227 -10.64 -5.06 -17.51
C ASN A 227 -10.58 -5.91 -16.24
N ILE A 228 -11.50 -5.70 -15.31
CA ILE A 228 -11.49 -6.38 -13.99
C ILE A 228 -11.59 -7.90 -14.15
N GLY A 229 -12.30 -8.39 -15.16
CA GLY A 229 -12.46 -9.81 -15.43
C GLY A 229 -11.14 -10.55 -15.69
N ASP A 230 -10.06 -9.84 -16.00
CA ASP A 230 -8.74 -10.42 -16.28
C ASP A 230 -7.96 -10.75 -15.01
N TYR A 231 -8.45 -10.36 -13.82
CA TYR A 231 -7.77 -10.52 -12.56
C TYR A 231 -8.40 -11.61 -11.70
N LYS A 232 -7.55 -12.48 -11.16
CA LYS A 232 -7.97 -13.53 -10.21
C LYS A 232 -8.44 -12.94 -8.89
N ASN A 233 -7.79 -11.88 -8.43
CA ASN A 233 -8.12 -11.17 -7.21
C ASN A 233 -8.16 -9.66 -7.43
N VAL A 234 -9.02 -8.98 -6.66
CA VAL A 234 -9.07 -7.52 -6.59
C VAL A 234 -8.91 -7.09 -5.13
N LEU A 235 -8.00 -6.19 -4.87
CA LEU A 235 -7.69 -5.64 -3.56
C LEU A 235 -7.98 -4.14 -3.54
N PHE A 236 -8.89 -3.71 -2.67
CA PHE A 236 -9.07 -2.29 -2.34
C PHE A 236 -8.22 -1.96 -1.12
N MET A 237 -7.34 -0.99 -1.25
CA MET A 237 -6.45 -0.60 -0.17
C MET A 237 -6.42 0.90 0.00
N TYR A 238 -7.14 1.38 0.99
CA TYR A 238 -7.27 2.79 1.31
C TYR A 238 -6.99 3.08 2.77
N ASN A 239 -6.42 4.23 3.03
CA ASN A 239 -6.45 4.86 4.34
C ASN A 239 -7.89 5.30 4.66
N VAL A 240 -8.34 5.12 5.91
CA VAL A 240 -9.71 5.44 6.33
C VAL A 240 -10.10 6.88 6.03
N ILE A 241 -9.21 7.85 6.31
CA ILE A 241 -9.52 9.26 6.04
C ILE A 241 -9.60 9.51 4.54
N THR A 242 -8.66 8.99 3.76
CA THR A 242 -8.70 9.12 2.31
C THR A 242 -9.99 8.53 1.76
N PHE A 243 -10.35 7.31 2.18
CA PHE A 243 -11.58 6.66 1.73
C PHE A 243 -12.85 7.45 2.07
N SER A 244 -12.94 7.99 3.29
CA SER A 244 -14.12 8.76 3.74
C SER A 244 -14.28 10.10 3.03
N GLN A 245 -13.22 10.67 2.48
CA GLN A 245 -13.21 12.00 1.87
C GLN A 245 -13.01 11.99 0.35
N ASP A 246 -12.49 10.88 -0.22
CA ASP A 246 -12.17 10.79 -1.65
C ASP A 246 -13.42 10.57 -2.50
N THR A 247 -13.87 11.62 -3.17
CA THR A 247 -14.99 11.55 -4.10
C THR A 247 -14.70 10.70 -5.35
N ASN A 248 -13.42 10.39 -5.62
CA ASN A 248 -13.02 9.55 -6.75
C ASN A 248 -13.40 8.08 -6.57
N VAL A 249 -13.66 7.63 -5.34
CA VAL A 249 -14.21 6.29 -5.07
C VAL A 249 -15.50 6.04 -5.86
N LYS A 250 -16.28 7.07 -6.15
CA LYS A 250 -17.49 6.96 -7.00
C LYS A 250 -17.19 6.47 -8.42
N LYS A 251 -15.96 6.60 -8.90
CA LYS A 251 -15.54 6.07 -10.20
C LYS A 251 -15.65 4.54 -10.26
N LEU A 252 -15.63 3.85 -9.12
CA LEU A 252 -15.88 2.41 -9.03
C LEU A 252 -17.23 2.01 -9.60
N ASN A 253 -18.25 2.88 -9.54
CA ASN A 253 -19.55 2.63 -10.16
C ASN A 253 -19.50 2.43 -11.68
N PHE A 254 -18.48 2.93 -12.34
CA PHE A 254 -18.26 2.77 -13.78
C PHE A 254 -17.37 1.56 -14.10
N ILE A 255 -16.63 1.07 -13.11
CA ILE A 255 -15.68 -0.05 -13.23
C ILE A 255 -16.43 -1.39 -13.21
N PHE A 256 -17.53 -1.47 -12.44
CA PHE A 256 -18.31 -2.68 -12.22
C PHE A 256 -19.61 -2.75 -13.07
N LYS A 257 -19.74 -1.90 -14.06
CA LYS A 257 -20.79 -1.96 -15.09
C LYS A 257 -20.22 -2.51 -16.38
#